data_ce61a31eb303947831875e83c6482453
#
_entry.id   ce61a31eb303947831875e83c6482453
#
_cell.length_a   1.000
_cell.length_b   1.000
_cell.length_c   1.000
_cell.angle_alpha   90.00
_cell.angle_beta   90.00
_cell.angle_gamma   90.00
#
_symmetry.space_group_name_H-M   'P 1'
#
loop_
_entity.id
_entity.type
_entity.pdbx_description
1 polymer ?
#
loop_
_entity_poly.entity_id
_entity_poly.type
_entity_poly.pdbx_seq_one_letter_code
_entity_poly.pdbx_strand_id
1 'polypeptide(L)'
;MTKSKQHSISIFIFIFSFFLIMTQSCSDSQKKTETASDIFSQEELITINEIVGYFDSIVSSNLQEITDIDLAYNQYLDSVCPLILKKGNIGLSGINARSREKLFDRLDQDHIGEIFIVGDTLEYFSMNVKKKIKKYYPYYVILNTDGKYADLLESLSEKNTFISNYYASIIEYGDLSPSCYGMLLRDYDQLDFSNTYHRLLFIVNILHSNEQIKDRFRR
;
A
#
# COMPACT_ATOMS: atom_id res chain seq x y z
N MET A 1 -45.88 -8.65 60.48
CA MET A 1 -44.66 -9.17 59.81
C MET A 1 -44.78 -9.20 58.27
N THR A 2 -45.23 -8.15 57.60
CA THR A 2 -45.49 -8.21 56.14
C THR A 2 -44.86 -7.07 55.31
N LYS A 3 -44.31 -6.01 55.96
CA LYS A 3 -43.66 -4.90 55.23
C LYS A 3 -42.20 -5.14 54.80
N SER A 4 -41.46 -6.03 55.49
CA SER A 4 -40.02 -6.28 55.19
C SER A 4 -39.78 -7.12 53.91
N LYS A 5 -40.68 -8.02 53.57
CA LYS A 5 -40.56 -8.87 52.37
C LYS A 5 -40.76 -8.12 51.05
N GLN A 6 -41.60 -7.05 51.08
CA GLN A 6 -41.92 -6.31 49.87
C GLN A 6 -40.78 -5.41 49.37
N HIS A 7 -39.95 -4.86 50.28
CA HIS A 7 -38.77 -4.08 49.93
C HIS A 7 -37.64 -4.95 49.36
N SER A 8 -37.50 -6.18 49.85
CA SER A 8 -36.43 -7.09 49.35
C SER A 8 -36.70 -7.54 47.89
N ILE A 9 -37.94 -7.76 47.53
CA ILE A 9 -38.31 -8.16 46.13
C ILE A 9 -38.14 -6.98 45.18
N SER A 10 -38.46 -5.75 45.58
CA SER A 10 -38.33 -4.56 44.75
C SER A 10 -36.84 -4.26 44.45
N ILE A 11 -35.93 -4.42 45.40
CA ILE A 11 -34.49 -4.24 45.21
C ILE A 11 -33.89 -5.31 44.25
N PHE A 12 -34.35 -6.54 44.37
CA PHE A 12 -33.88 -7.64 43.50
C PHE A 12 -34.30 -7.42 42.05
N ILE A 13 -35.50 -6.94 41.81
CA ILE A 13 -36.00 -6.61 40.46
C ILE A 13 -35.19 -5.45 39.85
N PHE A 14 -34.84 -4.43 40.66
CA PHE A 14 -34.08 -3.27 40.20
C PHE A 14 -32.62 -3.66 39.86
N ILE A 15 -31.97 -4.51 40.64
CA ILE A 15 -30.61 -5.02 40.40
C ILE A 15 -30.60 -5.92 39.14
N PHE A 16 -31.63 -6.77 38.98
CA PHE A 16 -31.71 -7.65 37.80
C PHE A 16 -31.99 -6.87 36.51
N SER A 17 -32.80 -5.81 36.57
CA SER A 17 -33.05 -4.91 35.45
C SER A 17 -31.79 -4.11 35.06
N PHE A 18 -30.98 -3.69 36.02
CA PHE A 18 -29.72 -2.98 35.74
C PHE A 18 -28.66 -3.91 35.12
N PHE A 19 -28.64 -5.18 35.50
CA PHE A 19 -27.74 -6.18 34.90
C PHE A 19 -28.12 -6.52 33.47
N LEU A 20 -29.43 -6.52 33.12
CA LEU A 20 -29.89 -6.77 31.77
C LEU A 20 -29.54 -5.60 30.78
N ILE A 21 -29.46 -4.37 31.30
CA ILE A 21 -29.09 -3.20 30.48
C ILE A 21 -27.58 -3.18 30.20
N MET A 22 -26.75 -3.71 31.11
CA MET A 22 -25.30 -3.77 30.91
C MET A 22 -24.85 -4.84 29.90
N THR A 23 -25.66 -5.85 29.63
CA THR A 23 -25.32 -6.90 28.64
C THR A 23 -25.67 -6.53 27.18
N GLN A 24 -26.39 -5.42 26.96
CA GLN A 24 -26.71 -4.94 25.60
C GLN A 24 -25.74 -3.89 25.04
N SER A 25 -24.70 -3.50 25.81
CA SER A 25 -23.74 -2.45 25.39
C SER A 25 -22.45 -3.00 24.79
N CYS A 26 -22.36 -4.27 24.45
CA CYS A 26 -21.30 -4.82 23.62
C CYS A 26 -21.91 -5.33 22.31
N SER A 27 -22.50 -4.43 21.55
CA SER A 27 -22.47 -4.59 20.10
C SER A 27 -21.06 -4.21 19.67
N ASP A 28 -20.11 -5.14 19.81
CA ASP A 28 -18.93 -5.14 18.97
C ASP A 28 -19.45 -5.12 17.53
N SER A 29 -19.46 -3.94 16.93
CA SER A 29 -19.36 -3.83 15.48
C SER A 29 -18.07 -4.55 15.12
N GLN A 30 -18.11 -5.86 14.92
CA GLN A 30 -17.09 -6.54 14.14
C GLN A 30 -17.10 -5.83 12.80
N LYS A 31 -16.25 -4.77 12.69
CA LYS A 31 -15.95 -4.16 11.41
C LYS A 31 -15.41 -5.33 10.59
N LYS A 32 -16.24 -5.85 9.69
CA LYS A 32 -15.91 -6.96 8.81
C LYS A 32 -14.64 -6.53 8.11
N THR A 33 -13.51 -7.17 8.41
CA THR A 33 -12.27 -6.88 7.71
C THR A 33 -12.50 -7.21 6.25
N GLU A 34 -12.58 -6.21 5.43
CA GLU A 34 -12.73 -6.38 3.99
C GLU A 34 -11.53 -7.15 3.46
N THR A 35 -11.79 -8.15 2.65
CA THR A 35 -10.75 -8.86 1.90
C THR A 35 -10.51 -8.11 0.59
N ALA A 36 -9.36 -8.29 -0.02
CA ALA A 36 -9.09 -7.63 -1.29
C ALA A 36 -10.08 -8.01 -2.40
N SER A 37 -10.74 -9.17 -2.31
CA SER A 37 -11.85 -9.56 -3.18
C SER A 37 -13.15 -8.80 -2.92
N ASP A 38 -13.26 -8.12 -1.79
CA ASP A 38 -14.39 -7.22 -1.51
C ASP A 38 -14.10 -5.80 -2.05
N ILE A 39 -12.81 -5.45 -2.21
CA ILE A 39 -12.34 -4.14 -2.70
C ILE A 39 -12.24 -4.11 -4.23
N PHE A 40 -11.60 -5.13 -4.82
CA PHE A 40 -11.31 -5.20 -6.25
C PHE A 40 -12.23 -6.17 -6.98
N SER A 41 -12.62 -5.84 -8.21
CA SER A 41 -13.28 -6.77 -9.12
C SER A 41 -12.31 -7.88 -9.57
N GLN A 42 -12.85 -8.93 -10.21
CA GLN A 42 -12.02 -10.02 -10.73
C GLN A 42 -11.05 -9.53 -11.82
N GLU A 43 -11.48 -8.61 -12.66
CA GLU A 43 -10.68 -8.02 -13.73
C GLU A 43 -9.53 -7.16 -13.17
N GLU A 44 -9.81 -6.37 -12.14
CA GLU A 44 -8.78 -5.59 -11.44
C GLU A 44 -7.77 -6.49 -10.72
N LEU A 45 -8.21 -7.60 -10.13
CA LEU A 45 -7.32 -8.60 -9.52
C LEU A 45 -6.40 -9.27 -10.57
N ILE A 46 -6.87 -9.47 -11.81
CA ILE A 46 -6.00 -9.94 -12.90
C ILE A 46 -4.89 -8.91 -13.16
N THR A 47 -5.22 -7.65 -13.28
CA THR A 47 -4.24 -6.56 -13.48
C THR A 47 -3.23 -6.48 -12.33
N ILE A 48 -3.70 -6.58 -11.09
CA ILE A 48 -2.83 -6.63 -9.88
C ILE A 48 -1.87 -7.82 -9.97
N ASN A 49 -2.37 -9.01 -10.32
CA ASN A 49 -1.55 -10.22 -10.44
C ASN A 49 -0.54 -10.12 -11.58
N GLU A 50 -0.84 -9.42 -12.68
CA GLU A 50 0.11 -9.15 -13.75
C GLU A 50 1.25 -8.25 -13.28
N ILE A 51 0.94 -7.19 -12.52
CA ILE A 51 1.94 -6.30 -11.93
C ILE A 51 2.84 -7.08 -10.97
N VAL A 52 2.24 -7.82 -10.04
CA VAL A 52 2.99 -8.60 -9.04
C VAL A 52 3.81 -9.69 -9.72
N GLY A 53 3.23 -10.47 -10.64
CA GLY A 53 3.93 -11.53 -11.36
C GLY A 53 5.11 -11.03 -12.20
N TYR A 54 5.02 -9.81 -12.75
CA TYR A 54 6.15 -9.18 -13.43
C TYR A 54 7.34 -8.98 -12.48
N PHE A 55 7.09 -8.47 -11.27
CA PHE A 55 8.14 -8.26 -10.27
C PHE A 55 8.63 -9.58 -9.66
N ASP A 56 7.75 -10.52 -9.40
CA ASP A 56 8.10 -11.87 -8.95
C ASP A 56 9.10 -12.52 -9.93
N SER A 57 8.90 -12.32 -11.23
CA SER A 57 9.83 -12.81 -12.26
C SER A 57 11.21 -12.13 -12.20
N ILE A 58 11.27 -10.83 -11.88
CA ILE A 58 12.52 -10.10 -11.70
C ILE A 58 13.26 -10.59 -10.47
N VAL A 59 12.57 -10.72 -9.34
CA VAL A 59 13.14 -11.22 -8.09
C VAL A 59 13.69 -12.63 -8.29
N SER A 60 12.89 -13.53 -8.85
CA SER A 60 13.27 -14.93 -9.09
C SER A 60 14.43 -15.07 -10.08
N SER A 61 14.53 -14.20 -11.10
CA SER A 61 15.63 -14.25 -12.07
C SER A 61 16.99 -13.88 -11.49
N ASN A 62 16.99 -13.16 -10.37
CA ASN A 62 18.21 -12.75 -9.66
C ASN A 62 18.68 -13.79 -8.61
N LEU A 63 17.82 -14.78 -8.29
CA LEU A 63 18.04 -15.76 -7.24
C LEU A 63 17.81 -17.17 -7.80
N GLN A 64 18.88 -17.86 -8.19
CA GLN A 64 18.78 -19.25 -8.67
C GLN A 64 18.38 -20.18 -7.51
N GLU A 65 17.42 -21.08 -7.77
CA GLU A 65 17.00 -22.18 -6.88
C GLU A 65 16.08 -21.84 -5.69
N ILE A 66 15.60 -20.59 -5.52
CA ILE A 66 14.66 -20.27 -4.45
C ILE A 66 13.23 -20.40 -4.96
N THR A 67 12.47 -21.34 -4.38
CA THR A 67 11.05 -21.57 -4.69
C THR A 67 10.10 -20.84 -3.75
N ASP A 68 10.58 -20.44 -2.56
CA ASP A 68 9.82 -19.67 -1.58
C ASP A 68 9.88 -18.18 -1.93
N ILE A 69 8.73 -17.60 -2.26
CA ILE A 69 8.65 -16.21 -2.73
C ILE A 69 8.98 -15.20 -1.62
N ASP A 70 8.60 -15.46 -0.38
CA ASP A 70 8.92 -14.59 0.75
C ASP A 70 10.42 -14.54 0.98
N LEU A 71 11.07 -15.71 1.01
CA LEU A 71 12.52 -15.81 1.13
C LEU A 71 13.23 -15.14 -0.06
N ALA A 72 12.69 -15.29 -1.27
CA ALA A 72 13.27 -14.67 -2.46
C ALA A 72 13.23 -13.14 -2.39
N TYR A 73 12.10 -12.55 -1.98
CA TYR A 73 12.00 -11.10 -1.78
C TYR A 73 12.97 -10.61 -0.70
N ASN A 74 13.00 -11.27 0.45
CA ASN A 74 13.87 -10.88 1.56
C ASN A 74 15.34 -10.90 1.13
N GLN A 75 15.83 -11.95 0.49
CA GLN A 75 17.22 -12.02 0.01
C GLN A 75 17.52 -10.99 -1.10
N TYR A 76 16.58 -10.78 -2.02
CA TYR A 76 16.73 -9.74 -3.04
C TYR A 76 16.85 -8.36 -2.40
N LEU A 77 15.97 -8.02 -1.46
CA LEU A 77 15.93 -6.73 -0.80
C LEU A 77 17.15 -6.51 0.11
N ASP A 78 17.60 -7.54 0.82
CA ASP A 78 18.85 -7.50 1.61
C ASP A 78 20.05 -7.07 0.74
N SER A 79 20.06 -7.48 -0.53
CA SER A 79 21.14 -7.14 -1.45
C SER A 79 21.01 -5.73 -2.05
N VAL A 80 19.79 -5.24 -2.29
CA VAL A 80 19.54 -4.00 -3.06
C VAL A 80 19.27 -2.79 -2.20
N CYS A 81 18.50 -2.93 -1.10
CA CYS A 81 18.08 -1.79 -0.28
C CYS A 81 19.27 -1.02 0.33
N PRO A 82 20.32 -1.67 0.89
CA PRO A 82 21.49 -0.96 1.39
C PRO A 82 22.23 -0.18 0.30
N LEU A 83 22.26 -0.70 -0.92
CA LEU A 83 22.90 -0.02 -2.05
C LEU A 83 22.11 1.22 -2.49
N ILE A 84 20.77 1.12 -2.51
CA ILE A 84 19.89 2.24 -2.84
C ILE A 84 20.02 3.34 -1.79
N LEU A 85 19.94 2.98 -0.50
CA LEU A 85 20.05 3.94 0.60
C LEU A 85 21.43 4.65 0.60
N LYS A 86 22.49 3.93 0.29
CA LYS A 86 23.85 4.49 0.26
C LYS A 86 24.13 5.35 -0.97
N LYS A 87 23.66 4.96 -2.15
CA LYS A 87 23.98 5.61 -3.42
C LYS A 87 22.93 6.60 -3.89
N GLY A 88 21.74 6.58 -3.29
CA GLY A 88 20.58 7.35 -3.77
C GLY A 88 20.13 6.95 -5.17
N ASN A 89 20.58 5.82 -5.69
CA ASN A 89 20.31 5.37 -7.06
C ASN A 89 19.29 4.22 -7.00
N ILE A 90 18.14 4.45 -7.61
CA ILE A 90 17.01 3.52 -7.60
C ILE A 90 16.99 2.65 -8.87
N GLY A 91 18.13 2.31 -9.38
CA GLY A 91 18.22 1.31 -10.43
C GLY A 91 18.06 -0.09 -9.84
N LEU A 92 16.83 -0.54 -9.58
CA LEU A 92 16.60 -1.97 -9.34
C LEU A 92 16.98 -2.73 -10.62
N SER A 93 17.80 -3.75 -10.46
CA SER A 93 18.19 -4.62 -11.56
C SER A 93 16.93 -5.19 -12.22
N GLY A 94 16.80 -5.01 -13.53
CA GLY A 94 15.63 -5.47 -14.31
C GLY A 94 14.52 -4.44 -14.51
N ILE A 95 14.49 -3.33 -13.72
CA ILE A 95 13.47 -2.29 -13.86
C ILE A 95 14.12 -1.04 -14.46
N ASN A 96 14.00 -0.90 -15.76
CA ASN A 96 14.40 0.30 -16.49
C ASN A 96 13.17 0.95 -17.16
N ALA A 97 13.33 2.16 -17.68
CA ALA A 97 12.26 2.90 -18.32
C ALA A 97 11.52 2.09 -19.41
N ARG A 98 12.28 1.36 -20.25
CA ARG A 98 11.70 0.55 -21.34
C ARG A 98 10.92 -0.67 -20.83
N SER A 99 11.41 -1.34 -19.78
CA SER A 99 10.70 -2.50 -19.21
C SER A 99 9.42 -2.07 -18.49
N ARG A 100 9.44 -0.91 -17.85
CA ARG A 100 8.27 -0.28 -17.25
C ARG A 100 7.24 0.14 -18.29
N GLU A 101 7.67 0.82 -19.36
CA GLU A 101 6.83 1.19 -20.51
C GLU A 101 6.10 -0.04 -21.05
N LYS A 102 6.83 -1.14 -21.32
CA LYS A 102 6.24 -2.40 -21.76
C LYS A 102 5.27 -3.03 -20.76
N LEU A 103 5.47 -2.83 -19.47
CA LEU A 103 4.51 -3.27 -18.44
C LEU A 103 3.22 -2.47 -18.59
N PHE A 104 3.30 -1.14 -18.58
CA PHE A 104 2.13 -0.26 -18.65
C PHE A 104 1.37 -0.39 -19.97
N ASP A 105 2.06 -0.66 -21.10
CA ASP A 105 1.43 -0.92 -22.42
C ASP A 105 0.51 -2.15 -22.43
N ARG A 106 0.75 -3.11 -21.53
CA ARG A 106 -0.03 -4.36 -21.46
C ARG A 106 -1.19 -4.30 -20.48
N LEU A 107 -1.08 -3.41 -19.50
CA LEU A 107 -2.07 -3.30 -18.43
C LEU A 107 -3.32 -2.55 -18.94
N ASP A 108 -4.48 -3.00 -18.47
CA ASP A 108 -5.71 -2.27 -18.69
C ASP A 108 -5.65 -0.91 -17.96
N GLN A 109 -5.89 0.18 -18.71
CA GLN A 109 -5.71 1.53 -18.20
C GLN A 109 -6.79 1.92 -17.18
N ASP A 110 -8.00 1.39 -17.31
CA ASP A 110 -9.07 1.65 -16.35
C ASP A 110 -8.77 0.96 -15.02
N HIS A 111 -8.30 -0.30 -15.08
CA HIS A 111 -7.97 -1.06 -13.87
C HIS A 111 -6.72 -0.53 -13.16
N ILE A 112 -5.68 -0.12 -13.91
CA ILE A 112 -4.50 0.49 -13.30
C ILE A 112 -4.82 1.87 -12.71
N GLY A 113 -5.88 2.51 -13.19
CA GLY A 113 -6.43 3.76 -12.68
C GLY A 113 -6.82 3.69 -11.20
N GLU A 114 -7.14 2.49 -10.70
CA GLU A 114 -7.42 2.25 -9.28
C GLU A 114 -6.17 2.29 -8.39
N ILE A 115 -4.97 2.31 -8.99
CA ILE A 115 -3.69 2.39 -8.29
C ILE A 115 -2.96 3.69 -8.63
N PHE A 116 -2.91 4.05 -9.92
CA PHE A 116 -2.13 5.16 -10.43
C PHE A 116 -2.95 6.08 -11.35
N ILE A 117 -2.74 7.36 -11.23
CA ILE A 117 -3.08 8.33 -12.28
C ILE A 117 -1.91 8.32 -13.27
N VAL A 118 -2.15 7.79 -14.47
CA VAL A 118 -1.14 7.67 -15.51
C VAL A 118 -1.25 8.85 -16.47
N GLY A 119 -0.13 9.54 -16.69
CA GLY A 119 -0.04 10.65 -17.61
C GLY A 119 1.18 10.52 -18.53
N ASP A 120 1.21 11.34 -19.56
CA ASP A 120 2.34 11.44 -20.51
C ASP A 120 3.09 12.77 -20.41
N THR A 121 2.55 13.72 -19.65
CA THR A 121 3.08 15.09 -19.57
C THR A 121 3.05 15.59 -18.14
N LEU A 122 4.22 15.98 -17.64
CA LEU A 122 4.36 16.66 -16.37
C LEU A 122 4.44 18.18 -16.56
N GLU A 123 3.56 18.93 -15.89
CA GLU A 123 3.65 20.39 -15.83
C GLU A 123 4.17 20.82 -14.45
N TYR A 124 5.27 21.53 -14.40
CA TYR A 124 5.83 22.03 -13.16
C TYR A 124 6.37 23.47 -13.30
N PHE A 125 6.40 24.20 -12.20
CA PHE A 125 6.99 25.53 -12.17
C PHE A 125 8.51 25.41 -11.97
N SER A 126 9.29 25.86 -12.98
CA SER A 126 10.75 25.90 -12.87
C SER A 126 11.21 27.21 -12.22
N MET A 127 11.82 27.13 -11.04
CA MET A 127 12.39 28.28 -10.35
C MET A 127 13.53 28.93 -11.13
N ASN A 128 14.30 28.15 -11.91
CA ASN A 128 15.44 28.66 -12.67
C ASN A 128 15.01 29.59 -13.81
N VAL A 129 13.94 29.25 -14.51
CA VAL A 129 13.40 30.05 -15.63
C VAL A 129 12.14 30.82 -15.27
N LYS A 130 11.67 30.72 -14.02
CA LYS A 130 10.49 31.39 -13.46
C LYS A 130 9.23 31.26 -14.34
N LYS A 131 9.00 30.07 -14.90
CA LYS A 131 7.82 29.78 -15.74
C LYS A 131 7.38 28.33 -15.57
N LYS A 132 6.13 28.06 -15.97
CA LYS A 132 5.62 26.70 -16.10
C LYS A 132 6.31 26.01 -17.27
N ILE A 133 6.79 24.80 -17.04
CA ILE A 133 7.40 23.94 -18.05
C ILE A 133 6.53 22.69 -18.16
N LYS A 134 6.21 22.33 -19.42
CA LYS A 134 5.65 21.03 -19.76
C LYS A 134 6.77 20.15 -20.27
N LYS A 135 6.88 18.96 -19.72
CA LYS A 135 7.84 17.96 -20.15
C LYS A 135 7.15 16.64 -20.40
N TYR A 136 7.41 16.05 -21.55
CA TYR A 136 6.88 14.75 -21.90
C TYR A 136 7.63 13.66 -21.15
N TYR A 137 6.88 12.83 -20.43
CA TYR A 137 7.35 11.65 -19.71
C TYR A 137 6.41 10.50 -20.00
N PRO A 138 6.75 9.57 -20.89
CA PRO A 138 5.91 8.40 -21.14
C PRO A 138 5.64 7.66 -19.81
N TYR A 139 4.36 7.46 -19.52
CA TYR A 139 3.93 6.78 -18.29
C TYR A 139 4.42 7.43 -16.98
N TYR A 140 4.30 8.76 -16.92
CA TYR A 140 4.37 9.44 -15.63
C TYR A 140 3.23 8.95 -14.76
N VAL A 141 3.54 8.49 -13.54
CA VAL A 141 2.55 7.98 -12.60
C VAL A 141 2.55 8.78 -11.30
N ILE A 142 1.35 9.07 -10.84
CA ILE A 142 1.06 9.59 -9.48
C ILE A 142 0.20 8.54 -8.81
N LEU A 143 0.33 8.37 -7.50
CA LEU A 143 -0.57 7.49 -6.77
C LEU A 143 -2.00 8.03 -6.84
N ASN A 144 -2.97 7.16 -7.13
CA ASN A 144 -4.38 7.52 -7.01
C ASN A 144 -4.83 7.30 -5.56
N THR A 145 -4.86 8.38 -4.77
CA THR A 145 -5.28 8.34 -3.36
C THR A 145 -6.78 8.20 -3.17
N ASP A 146 -7.56 8.40 -4.24
CA ASP A 146 -9.02 8.21 -4.27
C ASP A 146 -9.41 6.86 -4.90
N GLY A 147 -8.42 6.05 -5.29
CA GLY A 147 -8.64 4.74 -5.90
C GLY A 147 -8.64 3.60 -4.87
N LYS A 148 -9.05 2.43 -5.30
CA LYS A 148 -9.19 1.21 -4.46
C LYS A 148 -7.89 0.75 -3.80
N TYR A 149 -6.74 1.18 -4.31
CA TYR A 149 -5.46 0.89 -3.65
C TYR A 149 -5.36 1.59 -2.28
N ALA A 150 -5.93 2.78 -2.12
CA ALA A 150 -5.99 3.45 -0.82
C ALA A 150 -6.89 2.66 0.16
N ASP A 151 -8.04 2.15 -0.30
CA ASP A 151 -8.93 1.30 0.50
C ASP A 151 -8.22 -0.01 0.93
N LEU A 152 -7.42 -0.59 0.02
CA LEU A 152 -6.58 -1.76 0.34
C LEU A 152 -5.58 -1.43 1.45
N LEU A 153 -4.87 -0.31 1.36
CA LEU A 153 -3.91 0.11 2.38
C LEU A 153 -4.59 0.36 3.73
N GLU A 154 -5.78 0.98 3.73
CA GLU A 154 -6.58 1.16 4.93
C GLU A 154 -6.89 -0.18 5.59
N SER A 155 -7.40 -1.14 4.82
CA SER A 155 -7.72 -2.49 5.31
C SER A 155 -6.49 -3.23 5.87
N LEU A 156 -5.34 -3.15 5.20
CA LEU A 156 -4.10 -3.77 5.66
C LEU A 156 -3.54 -3.08 6.91
N SER A 157 -3.77 -1.77 7.06
CA SER A 157 -3.29 -0.96 8.18
C SER A 157 -3.86 -1.39 9.52
N GLU A 158 -5.05 -2.00 9.53
CA GLU A 158 -5.71 -2.50 10.74
C GLU A 158 -4.91 -3.62 11.43
N LYS A 159 -4.08 -4.33 10.68
CA LYS A 159 -3.34 -5.53 11.16
C LYS A 159 -1.83 -5.34 11.24
N ASN A 160 -1.31 -4.29 10.64
CA ASN A 160 0.13 -4.08 10.54
C ASN A 160 0.47 -2.61 10.82
N THR A 161 1.17 -2.37 11.92
CA THR A 161 1.55 -1.01 12.37
C THR A 161 2.45 -0.30 11.36
N PHE A 162 3.33 -1.02 10.66
CA PHE A 162 4.15 -0.44 9.61
C PHE A 162 3.28 0.09 8.47
N ILE A 163 2.32 -0.73 7.99
CA ILE A 163 1.39 -0.32 6.93
C ILE A 163 0.50 0.84 7.40
N SER A 164 0.10 0.86 8.67
CA SER A 164 -0.67 1.97 9.25
C SER A 164 0.09 3.29 9.18
N ASN A 165 1.37 3.31 9.56
CA ASN A 165 2.22 4.50 9.46
C ASN A 165 2.47 4.92 8.01
N TYR A 166 2.64 3.95 7.13
CA TYR A 166 2.83 4.16 5.70
C TYR A 166 1.58 4.78 5.06
N TYR A 167 0.40 4.23 5.33
CA TYR A 167 -0.89 4.75 4.86
C TYR A 167 -1.16 6.16 5.38
N ALA A 168 -0.95 6.40 6.69
CA ALA A 168 -1.11 7.72 7.28
C ALA A 168 -0.23 8.78 6.58
N SER A 169 1.02 8.43 6.24
CA SER A 169 1.91 9.31 5.48
C SER A 169 1.37 9.62 4.08
N ILE A 170 0.78 8.65 3.39
CA ILE A 170 0.19 8.87 2.06
C ILE A 170 -0.99 9.83 2.15
N ILE A 171 -1.89 9.62 3.10
CA ILE A 171 -3.06 10.49 3.29
C ILE A 171 -2.64 11.90 3.68
N GLU A 172 -1.61 12.07 4.53
CA GLU A 172 -1.11 13.39 4.92
C GLU A 172 -0.53 14.19 3.75
N TYR A 173 0.20 13.52 2.84
CA TYR A 173 0.90 14.20 1.74
C TYR A 173 0.14 14.14 0.41
N GLY A 174 -0.89 13.34 0.30
CA GLY A 174 -1.67 13.13 -0.94
C GLY A 174 -0.91 12.38 -2.03
N ASP A 175 0.26 11.82 -1.73
CA ASP A 175 1.10 11.05 -2.66
C ASP A 175 2.20 10.29 -1.89
N LEU A 176 2.94 9.43 -2.61
CA LEU A 176 4.12 8.74 -2.11
C LEU A 176 5.31 9.70 -1.96
N SER A 177 5.58 10.09 -0.72
CA SER A 177 6.70 10.97 -0.41
C SER A 177 8.06 10.23 -0.42
N PRO A 178 9.20 10.94 -0.59
CA PRO A 178 10.51 10.33 -0.42
C PRO A 178 10.74 9.67 0.96
N SER A 179 10.03 10.14 2.00
CA SER A 179 10.07 9.52 3.33
C SER A 179 9.35 8.18 3.37
N CYS A 180 8.20 8.03 2.68
CA CYS A 180 7.52 6.74 2.52
C CYS A 180 8.46 5.72 1.86
N TYR A 181 9.14 6.14 0.80
CA TYR A 181 10.11 5.29 0.12
C TYR A 181 11.29 4.90 1.03
N GLY A 182 11.86 5.86 1.74
CA GLY A 182 12.96 5.61 2.68
C GLY A 182 12.55 4.71 3.85
N MET A 183 11.33 4.83 4.34
CA MET A 183 10.75 3.95 5.36
C MET A 183 10.66 2.52 4.84
N LEU A 184 10.09 2.33 3.64
CA LEU A 184 9.96 1.02 3.02
C LEU A 184 11.31 0.32 2.81
N LEU A 185 12.33 1.06 2.35
CA LEU A 185 13.66 0.49 2.12
C LEU A 185 14.42 0.10 3.40
N ARG A 186 14.08 0.69 4.55
CA ARG A 186 14.70 0.35 5.84
C ARG A 186 13.98 -0.78 6.54
N ASP A 187 12.66 -0.79 6.42
CA ASP A 187 11.80 -1.57 7.31
C ASP A 187 10.95 -2.58 6.50
N TYR A 188 11.44 -3.02 5.31
CA TYR A 188 10.74 -3.98 4.44
C TYR A 188 10.54 -5.36 5.11
N ASP A 189 11.34 -5.70 6.10
CA ASP A 189 11.22 -6.90 6.93
C ASP A 189 9.94 -6.92 7.79
N GLN A 190 9.24 -5.78 7.89
CA GLN A 190 7.90 -5.69 8.48
C GLN A 190 6.79 -6.19 7.54
N LEU A 191 7.11 -6.49 6.29
CA LEU A 191 6.19 -7.01 5.28
C LEU A 191 6.30 -8.53 5.18
N ASP A 192 5.16 -9.20 5.02
CA ASP A 192 5.06 -10.61 4.70
C ASP A 192 4.96 -10.75 3.17
N PHE A 193 6.06 -11.07 2.50
CA PHE A 193 6.09 -11.20 1.05
C PHE A 193 5.43 -12.51 0.53
N SER A 194 4.99 -13.41 1.39
CA SER A 194 4.08 -14.48 0.99
C SER A 194 2.71 -13.90 0.58
N ASN A 195 2.34 -12.73 1.16
CA ASN A 195 1.12 -12.01 0.87
C ASN A 195 1.28 -11.16 -0.42
N THR A 196 0.44 -11.43 -1.42
CA THR A 196 0.43 -10.69 -2.70
C THR A 196 0.26 -9.18 -2.53
N TYR A 197 -0.51 -8.73 -1.56
CA TYR A 197 -0.79 -7.31 -1.34
C TYR A 197 0.35 -6.57 -0.63
N HIS A 198 1.14 -7.26 0.19
CA HIS A 198 2.39 -6.72 0.71
C HIS A 198 3.44 -6.58 -0.40
N ARG A 199 3.50 -7.55 -1.34
CA ARG A 199 4.32 -7.39 -2.54
C ARG A 199 3.86 -6.22 -3.39
N LEU A 200 2.54 -6.08 -3.62
CA LEU A 200 1.96 -4.95 -4.37
C LEU A 200 2.35 -3.61 -3.74
N LEU A 201 2.25 -3.47 -2.40
CA LEU A 201 2.66 -2.24 -1.69
C LEU A 201 4.11 -1.88 -2.02
N PHE A 202 5.02 -2.84 -1.93
CA PHE A 202 6.42 -2.62 -2.28
C PHE A 202 6.60 -2.21 -3.75
N ILE A 203 5.92 -2.91 -4.67
CA ILE A 203 6.01 -2.70 -6.11
C ILE A 203 5.48 -1.32 -6.51
N VAL A 204 4.33 -0.91 -5.97
CA VAL A 204 3.74 0.42 -6.21
C VAL A 204 4.72 1.52 -5.84
N ASN A 205 5.40 1.38 -4.70
CA ASN A 205 6.43 2.32 -4.27
C ASN A 205 7.59 2.40 -5.27
N ILE A 206 8.06 1.27 -5.76
CA ILE A 206 9.15 1.21 -6.74
C ILE A 206 8.73 1.80 -8.08
N LEU A 207 7.55 1.48 -8.57
CA LEU A 207 7.05 2.02 -9.84
C LEU A 207 6.90 3.54 -9.79
N HIS A 208 6.36 4.07 -8.69
CA HIS A 208 6.23 5.50 -8.47
C HIS A 208 7.60 6.20 -8.34
N SER A 209 8.49 5.66 -7.51
CA SER A 209 9.77 6.30 -7.17
C SER A 209 10.77 6.34 -8.31
N ASN A 210 10.74 5.35 -9.21
CA ASN A 210 11.64 5.31 -10.37
C ASN A 210 11.51 6.54 -11.31
N GLU A 211 10.36 7.22 -11.31
CA GLU A 211 10.16 8.41 -12.12
C GLU A 211 10.70 9.67 -11.43
N GLN A 212 10.40 9.85 -10.16
CA GLN A 212 10.74 11.09 -9.47
C GLN A 212 12.24 11.30 -9.28
N ILE A 213 13.04 10.24 -9.21
CA ILE A 213 14.47 10.34 -8.88
C ILE A 213 15.33 10.55 -10.12
N LYS A 214 15.00 9.97 -11.27
CA LYS A 214 15.79 10.17 -12.49
C LYS A 214 15.93 11.64 -12.91
N ASP A 215 14.93 12.45 -12.64
CA ASP A 215 14.91 13.85 -13.05
C ASP A 215 15.60 14.81 -12.09
N ARG A 216 15.70 14.46 -10.80
CA ARG A 216 16.45 15.27 -9.83
C ARG A 216 17.96 15.27 -10.08
N PHE A 217 18.50 14.23 -10.71
CA PHE A 217 19.93 14.04 -10.94
C PHE A 217 20.39 14.31 -12.38
N ARG A 218 19.50 14.72 -13.28
CA ARG A 218 19.84 15.17 -14.65
C ARG A 218 20.02 16.69 -14.75
N ARG A 219 20.52 17.30 -13.70
CA ARG A 219 20.95 18.73 -13.70
C ARG A 219 22.42 18.85 -13.99
#